data_92767774016f0f2f4a58b6270ea08316
#
_entry.id   92767774016f0f2f4a58b6270ea08316
#
_cell.length_a   1.000
_cell.length_b   1.000
_cell.length_c   1.000
_cell.angle_alpha   90.00
_cell.angle_beta   90.00
_cell.angle_gamma   90.00
#
_symmetry.space_group_name_H-M   'P 1'
#
loop_
_entity.id
_entity.type
_entity.pdbx_description
1 polymer ?
#
loop_
_entity_poly.entity_id
_entity_poly.type
_entity_poly.pdbx_seq_one_letter_code
_entity_poly.pdbx_strand_id
1 'polypeptide(L)'
;MKKILLSLAALVFCGGSAVAQVGSAASMARLIEEFPSPGGEFRTAPFMVWNTEVSKYQIDNMLNEYRRQGCGAVIIHPRPGLKTDYLSPEWLEMYKYTVDRGKLLGIDVWIYDENSYPSGFAGGHVYRQMPEAYNQGAGLMPTVVGVMPGDVSKYAVVVSEKGGKLTDVTAKAPKMKDKKGKFYLYEKTYYKVSPW
;
A
#
# COMPACT_ATOMS: atom_id res chain seq x y z
N MET A 1 7.43 37.85 -35.78
CA MET A 1 6.25 37.99 -34.93
C MET A 1 5.30 36.76 -34.92
N LYS A 2 5.60 35.66 -35.68
CA LYS A 2 4.75 34.44 -35.69
C LYS A 2 5.17 33.34 -34.69
N LYS A 3 6.29 33.45 -33.98
CA LYS A 3 6.79 32.44 -33.05
C LYS A 3 6.40 32.64 -31.59
N ILE A 4 5.86 33.81 -31.23
CA ILE A 4 5.46 34.12 -29.85
C ILE A 4 3.99 33.70 -29.57
N LEU A 5 3.16 33.60 -30.60
CA LEU A 5 1.76 33.17 -30.44
C LEU A 5 1.59 31.67 -30.21
N LEU A 6 2.53 30.82 -30.64
CA LEU A 6 2.44 29.37 -30.40
C LEU A 6 2.83 28.96 -28.97
N SER A 7 3.62 29.78 -28.28
CA SER A 7 4.04 29.50 -26.89
C SER A 7 2.97 29.86 -25.85
N LEU A 8 2.05 30.77 -26.18
CA LEU A 8 0.95 31.13 -25.26
C LEU A 8 -0.24 30.15 -25.33
N ALA A 9 -0.44 29.48 -26.46
CA ALA A 9 -1.50 28.49 -26.60
C ALA A 9 -1.22 27.18 -25.87
N ALA A 10 0.07 26.84 -25.64
CA ALA A 10 0.46 25.64 -24.90
C ALA A 10 0.34 25.77 -23.38
N LEU A 11 0.33 26.99 -22.84
CA LEU A 11 0.23 27.26 -21.40
C LEU A 11 -1.21 27.30 -20.87
N VAL A 12 -2.19 27.44 -21.74
CA VAL A 12 -3.61 27.46 -21.34
C VAL A 12 -4.20 26.04 -21.20
N PHE A 13 -3.54 25.01 -21.74
CA PHE A 13 -4.02 23.62 -21.67
C PHE A 13 -3.51 22.81 -20.48
N CYS A 14 -2.54 23.31 -19.72
CA CYS A 14 -2.04 22.65 -18.51
C CYS A 14 -2.67 23.12 -17.20
N GLY A 15 -3.67 24.01 -17.28
CA GLY A 15 -4.42 24.52 -16.11
C GLY A 15 -5.77 23.86 -15.89
N GLY A 16 -6.03 22.73 -16.52
CA GLY A 16 -7.15 21.87 -16.15
C GLY A 16 -6.85 21.26 -14.78
N SER A 17 -7.31 21.91 -13.71
CA SER A 17 -7.45 21.28 -12.42
C SER A 17 -8.20 19.98 -12.67
N ALA A 18 -7.53 18.84 -12.50
CA ALA A 18 -8.20 17.59 -12.27
C ALA A 18 -8.98 17.79 -10.95
N VAL A 19 -10.14 18.40 -11.05
CA VAL A 19 -11.15 18.26 -10.01
C VAL A 19 -11.45 16.78 -10.04
N ALA A 20 -10.86 16.02 -9.10
CA ALA A 20 -11.38 14.72 -8.79
C ALA A 20 -12.89 14.96 -8.62
N GLN A 21 -13.65 14.45 -9.56
CA GLN A 21 -15.09 14.44 -9.45
C GLN A 21 -15.39 13.49 -8.30
N VAL A 22 -15.29 14.01 -7.07
CA VAL A 22 -16.03 13.45 -5.96
C VAL A 22 -17.44 13.42 -6.47
N GLY A 23 -17.97 12.20 -6.70
CA GLY A 23 -19.21 11.97 -7.41
C GLY A 23 -20.22 13.04 -7.00
N SER A 24 -20.85 13.65 -7.96
CA SER A 24 -21.71 14.81 -7.80
C SER A 24 -22.49 14.65 -6.50
N ALA A 25 -22.26 15.55 -5.55
CA ALA A 25 -22.97 15.50 -4.29
C ALA A 25 -24.44 15.32 -4.61
N ALA A 26 -24.99 14.16 -4.28
CA ALA A 26 -26.39 13.88 -4.52
C ALA A 26 -27.14 15.06 -3.90
N SER A 27 -28.05 15.67 -4.66
CA SER A 27 -28.82 16.76 -4.10
C SER A 27 -29.52 16.25 -2.84
N MET A 28 -29.72 17.09 -1.85
CA MET A 28 -30.42 16.69 -0.62
C MET A 28 -31.78 16.03 -0.94
N ALA A 29 -32.45 16.48 -2.01
CA ALA A 29 -33.68 15.90 -2.48
C ALA A 29 -33.51 14.42 -2.89
N ARG A 30 -32.45 14.09 -3.65
CA ARG A 30 -32.13 12.71 -4.03
C ARG A 30 -31.80 11.83 -2.82
N LEU A 31 -31.06 12.36 -1.85
CA LEU A 31 -30.74 11.62 -0.62
C LEU A 31 -32.01 11.28 0.17
N ILE A 32 -32.95 12.21 0.29
CA ILE A 32 -34.23 11.98 0.99
C ILE A 32 -35.07 10.93 0.24
N GLU A 33 -35.11 10.99 -1.08
CA GLU A 33 -35.86 10.06 -1.92
C GLU A 33 -35.28 8.62 -1.84
N GLU A 34 -33.95 8.49 -1.93
CA GLU A 34 -33.27 7.19 -1.94
C GLU A 34 -33.06 6.59 -0.55
N PHE A 35 -33.14 7.39 0.53
CA PHE A 35 -32.84 6.95 1.88
C PHE A 35 -33.62 5.68 2.34
N PRO A 36 -34.94 5.53 2.04
CA PRO A 36 -35.67 4.32 2.44
C PRO A 36 -35.24 3.05 1.70
N SER A 37 -34.67 3.19 0.49
CA SER A 37 -34.19 2.08 -0.33
C SER A 37 -32.97 2.50 -1.14
N PRO A 38 -31.80 2.64 -0.50
CA PRO A 38 -30.60 3.17 -1.14
C PRO A 38 -30.10 2.27 -2.25
N GLY A 39 -29.48 2.87 -3.27
CA GLY A 39 -28.74 2.15 -4.31
C GLY A 39 -27.52 1.37 -3.72
N GLY A 40 -26.96 0.46 -4.50
CA GLY A 40 -25.84 -0.40 -4.08
C GLY A 40 -24.64 0.41 -3.57
N GLU A 41 -24.40 1.58 -4.16
CA GLU A 41 -23.31 2.50 -3.82
C GLU A 41 -23.38 3.09 -2.40
N PHE A 42 -24.58 3.08 -1.79
CA PHE A 42 -24.82 3.55 -0.41
C PHE A 42 -24.99 2.41 0.59
N ARG A 43 -24.89 1.17 0.16
CA ARG A 43 -25.06 0.00 1.01
C ARG A 43 -23.74 -0.47 1.60
N THR A 44 -23.81 -1.30 2.62
CA THR A 44 -22.65 -1.87 3.28
C THR A 44 -21.78 -2.70 2.33
N ALA A 45 -20.46 -2.60 2.46
CA ALA A 45 -19.47 -3.41 1.79
C ALA A 45 -18.63 -4.17 2.83
N PRO A 46 -19.08 -5.35 3.31
CA PRO A 46 -18.36 -6.11 4.32
C PRO A 46 -17.14 -6.83 3.75
N PHE A 47 -16.20 -7.17 4.62
CA PHE A 47 -15.13 -8.09 4.30
C PHE A 47 -15.69 -9.51 4.11
N MET A 48 -15.46 -10.06 2.91
CA MET A 48 -15.69 -11.46 2.59
C MET A 48 -14.42 -12.24 2.91
N VAL A 49 -14.34 -12.76 4.13
CA VAL A 49 -13.12 -13.36 4.66
C VAL A 49 -12.82 -14.71 4.03
N TRP A 50 -11.62 -14.84 3.44
CA TRP A 50 -11.06 -16.09 2.94
C TRP A 50 -9.95 -16.58 3.86
N ASN A 51 -10.29 -17.51 4.74
CA ASN A 51 -9.38 -18.06 5.75
C ASN A 51 -9.40 -19.59 5.80
N THR A 52 -9.74 -20.22 4.69
CA THR A 52 -9.80 -21.67 4.51
C THR A 52 -9.47 -22.01 3.05
N GLU A 53 -9.69 -23.23 2.63
CA GLU A 53 -9.75 -23.59 1.21
C GLU A 53 -10.97 -22.92 0.58
N VAL A 54 -10.75 -22.13 -0.48
CA VAL A 54 -11.81 -21.38 -1.14
C VAL A 54 -12.44 -22.25 -2.23
N SER A 55 -13.76 -22.36 -2.23
CA SER A 55 -14.50 -23.09 -3.25
C SER A 55 -15.66 -22.27 -3.83
N LYS A 56 -16.05 -22.58 -5.07
CA LYS A 56 -17.19 -21.95 -5.73
C LYS A 56 -18.48 -22.06 -4.91
N TYR A 57 -18.68 -23.19 -4.25
CA TYR A 57 -19.84 -23.41 -3.36
C TYR A 57 -19.86 -22.43 -2.18
N GLN A 58 -18.72 -22.24 -1.53
CA GLN A 58 -18.60 -21.27 -0.43
C GLN A 58 -18.82 -19.84 -0.92
N ILE A 59 -18.25 -19.48 -2.07
CA ILE A 59 -18.43 -18.18 -2.69
C ILE A 59 -19.91 -17.91 -2.97
N ASP A 60 -20.60 -18.87 -3.60
CA ASP A 60 -22.02 -18.75 -3.89
C ASP A 60 -22.87 -18.56 -2.63
N ASN A 61 -22.61 -19.35 -1.59
CA ASN A 61 -23.32 -19.23 -0.32
C ASN A 61 -23.10 -17.86 0.32
N MET A 62 -21.84 -17.40 0.37
CA MET A 62 -21.51 -16.10 0.96
C MET A 62 -22.14 -14.94 0.19
N LEU A 63 -22.03 -14.94 -1.14
CA LEU A 63 -22.60 -13.88 -1.97
C LEU A 63 -24.13 -13.84 -1.90
N ASN A 64 -24.79 -15.00 -1.90
CA ASN A 64 -26.23 -15.07 -1.75
C ASN A 64 -26.67 -14.54 -0.38
N GLU A 65 -25.93 -14.85 0.67
CA GLU A 65 -26.21 -14.34 2.02
C GLU A 65 -26.00 -12.83 2.11
N TYR A 66 -24.90 -12.29 1.57
CA TYR A 66 -24.68 -10.85 1.53
C TYR A 66 -25.77 -10.11 0.75
N ARG A 67 -26.19 -10.68 -0.39
CA ARG A 67 -27.34 -10.13 -1.13
C ARG A 67 -28.61 -10.13 -0.29
N ARG A 68 -28.91 -11.23 0.39
CA ARG A 68 -30.09 -11.37 1.26
C ARG A 68 -30.06 -10.33 2.39
N GLN A 69 -28.88 -10.02 2.92
CA GLN A 69 -28.67 -9.01 3.95
C GLN A 69 -28.69 -7.56 3.40
N GLY A 70 -28.84 -7.38 2.09
CA GLY A 70 -28.92 -6.06 1.48
C GLY A 70 -27.56 -5.37 1.27
N CYS A 71 -26.45 -6.11 1.29
CA CYS A 71 -25.14 -5.55 0.97
C CYS A 71 -25.07 -5.10 -0.48
N GLY A 72 -24.38 -3.99 -0.75
CA GLY A 72 -24.15 -3.46 -2.10
C GLY A 72 -22.84 -3.94 -2.72
N ALA A 73 -21.86 -4.25 -1.89
CA ALA A 73 -20.56 -4.75 -2.31
C ALA A 73 -20.01 -5.77 -1.31
N VAL A 74 -18.92 -6.44 -1.70
CA VAL A 74 -18.08 -7.24 -0.80
C VAL A 74 -16.61 -6.93 -1.09
N ILE A 75 -15.76 -7.07 -0.07
CA ILE A 75 -14.31 -6.91 -0.17
C ILE A 75 -13.68 -8.26 0.07
N ILE A 76 -13.08 -8.89 -0.95
CA ILE A 76 -12.38 -10.17 -0.78
C ILE A 76 -11.19 -9.95 0.14
N HIS A 77 -11.17 -10.63 1.28
CA HIS A 77 -10.20 -10.37 2.34
C HIS A 77 -9.48 -11.65 2.77
N PRO A 78 -8.30 -11.93 2.17
CA PRO A 78 -7.45 -13.04 2.60
C PRO A 78 -6.99 -12.86 4.04
N ARG A 79 -7.06 -13.94 4.84
CA ARG A 79 -6.66 -13.91 6.26
C ARG A 79 -5.90 -15.18 6.64
N PRO A 80 -5.19 -15.16 7.79
CA PRO A 80 -4.56 -16.35 8.31
C PRO A 80 -5.51 -17.55 8.34
N GLY A 81 -5.03 -18.68 7.84
CA GLY A 81 -5.85 -19.88 7.62
C GLY A 81 -6.24 -20.12 6.15
N LEU A 82 -6.00 -19.16 5.25
CA LEU A 82 -6.15 -19.36 3.81
C LEU A 82 -5.29 -20.54 3.35
N LYS A 83 -5.92 -21.56 2.74
CA LYS A 83 -5.25 -22.74 2.20
C LYS A 83 -5.04 -22.65 0.70
N THR A 84 -5.93 -21.98 -0.03
CA THR A 84 -5.72 -21.66 -1.45
C THR A 84 -4.55 -20.68 -1.55
N ASP A 85 -3.50 -21.07 -2.26
CA ASP A 85 -2.26 -20.29 -2.27
C ASP A 85 -2.47 -18.89 -2.88
N TYR A 86 -2.10 -17.87 -2.13
CA TYR A 86 -2.36 -16.46 -2.48
C TYR A 86 -1.65 -16.09 -3.79
N LEU A 87 -2.36 -15.45 -4.70
CA LEU A 87 -1.93 -15.09 -6.06
C LEU A 87 -1.61 -16.30 -6.97
N SER A 88 -1.94 -17.53 -6.56
CA SER A 88 -1.86 -18.68 -7.45
C SER A 88 -2.91 -18.60 -8.56
N PRO A 89 -2.74 -19.37 -9.66
CA PRO A 89 -3.77 -19.48 -10.70
C PRO A 89 -5.14 -19.87 -10.14
N GLU A 90 -5.17 -20.76 -9.16
CA GLU A 90 -6.41 -21.19 -8.48
C GLU A 90 -7.04 -20.05 -7.68
N TRP A 91 -6.24 -19.28 -6.93
CA TRP A 91 -6.73 -18.11 -6.23
C TRP A 91 -7.32 -17.08 -7.19
N LEU A 92 -6.64 -16.82 -8.32
CA LEU A 92 -7.11 -15.89 -9.35
C LEU A 92 -8.39 -16.40 -10.04
N GLU A 93 -8.54 -17.73 -10.23
CA GLU A 93 -9.77 -18.33 -10.75
C GLU A 93 -10.94 -18.10 -9.79
N MET A 94 -10.74 -18.34 -8.48
CA MET A 94 -11.77 -18.10 -7.48
C MET A 94 -12.12 -16.62 -7.37
N TYR A 95 -11.11 -15.75 -7.49
CA TYR A 95 -11.33 -14.30 -7.50
C TYR A 95 -12.20 -13.88 -8.70
N LYS A 96 -11.82 -14.33 -9.90
CA LYS A 96 -12.62 -14.09 -11.12
C LYS A 96 -14.03 -14.62 -10.98
N TYR A 97 -14.17 -15.85 -10.49
CA TYR A 97 -15.48 -16.45 -10.24
C TYR A 97 -16.35 -15.58 -9.32
N THR A 98 -15.76 -15.05 -8.24
CA THR A 98 -16.46 -14.16 -7.31
C THR A 98 -16.95 -12.89 -8.01
N VAL A 99 -16.12 -12.27 -8.85
CA VAL A 99 -16.50 -11.09 -9.64
C VAL A 99 -17.66 -11.41 -10.59
N ASP A 100 -17.57 -12.51 -11.34
CA ASP A 100 -18.62 -12.93 -12.27
C ASP A 100 -19.94 -13.22 -11.55
N ARG A 101 -19.89 -13.87 -10.40
CA ARG A 101 -21.10 -14.15 -9.58
C ARG A 101 -21.65 -12.87 -8.94
N GLY A 102 -20.78 -12.00 -8.43
CA GLY A 102 -21.19 -10.71 -7.89
C GLY A 102 -21.98 -9.90 -8.92
N LYS A 103 -21.48 -9.85 -10.15
CA LYS A 103 -22.16 -9.18 -11.27
C LYS A 103 -23.57 -9.75 -11.52
N LEU A 104 -23.72 -11.06 -11.51
CA LEU A 104 -25.04 -11.72 -11.68
C LEU A 104 -26.00 -11.42 -10.52
N LEU A 105 -25.48 -11.21 -9.33
CA LEU A 105 -26.24 -10.95 -8.12
C LEU A 105 -26.46 -9.44 -7.86
N GLY A 106 -25.87 -8.55 -8.64
CA GLY A 106 -25.90 -7.11 -8.41
C GLY A 106 -25.15 -6.70 -7.14
N ILE A 107 -24.04 -7.37 -6.85
CA ILE A 107 -23.10 -7.06 -5.76
C ILE A 107 -21.77 -6.70 -6.37
N ASP A 108 -21.23 -5.54 -6.04
CA ASP A 108 -19.89 -5.14 -6.45
C ASP A 108 -18.84 -5.95 -5.67
N VAL A 109 -17.73 -6.26 -6.33
CA VAL A 109 -16.60 -6.96 -5.71
C VAL A 109 -15.40 -6.03 -5.72
N TRP A 110 -14.95 -5.64 -4.53
CA TRP A 110 -13.84 -4.72 -4.36
C TRP A 110 -12.53 -5.49 -4.18
N ILE A 111 -11.48 -4.93 -4.76
CA ILE A 111 -10.13 -5.48 -4.63
C ILE A 111 -9.55 -5.07 -3.28
N TYR A 112 -8.99 -6.06 -2.59
CA TYR A 112 -8.14 -5.89 -1.42
C TYR A 112 -6.79 -6.54 -1.69
N ASP A 113 -5.72 -5.76 -1.63
CA ASP A 113 -4.38 -6.15 -2.10
C ASP A 113 -3.50 -6.78 -1.02
N GLU A 114 -4.04 -7.08 0.14
CA GLU A 114 -3.28 -7.67 1.24
C GLU A 114 -3.67 -9.14 1.50
N ASN A 115 -2.65 -9.94 1.82
CA ASN A 115 -2.79 -11.18 2.57
C ASN A 115 -1.85 -11.07 3.76
N SER A 116 -2.40 -10.76 4.93
CA SER A 116 -1.68 -10.36 6.15
C SER A 116 -1.02 -8.97 6.05
N TYR A 117 -0.69 -8.38 7.19
CA TYR A 117 -0.06 -7.07 7.30
C TYR A 117 1.45 -7.16 7.41
N PRO A 118 2.16 -6.16 6.91
CA PRO A 118 1.73 -5.08 6.00
C PRO A 118 1.59 -5.57 4.55
N SER A 119 0.91 -4.80 3.67
CA SER A 119 0.69 -5.20 2.26
C SER A 119 1.96 -5.55 1.49
N GLY A 120 3.07 -4.90 1.82
CA GLY A 120 4.40 -5.26 1.30
C GLY A 120 4.86 -6.69 1.61
N PHE A 121 4.15 -7.42 2.46
CA PHE A 121 4.37 -8.84 2.72
C PHE A 121 3.94 -9.73 1.54
N ALA A 122 2.91 -9.31 0.80
CA ALA A 122 2.34 -10.00 -0.36
C ALA A 122 2.10 -11.51 -0.10
N GLY A 123 1.48 -11.85 1.05
CA GLY A 123 1.23 -13.24 1.42
C GLY A 123 2.50 -14.08 1.60
N GLY A 124 3.63 -13.46 1.89
CA GLY A 124 4.93 -14.11 2.04
C GLY A 124 5.73 -14.23 0.74
N HIS A 125 5.20 -13.76 -0.39
CA HIS A 125 5.93 -13.81 -1.67
C HIS A 125 7.22 -12.97 -1.63
N VAL A 126 7.16 -11.74 -1.07
CA VAL A 126 8.35 -10.89 -0.94
C VAL A 126 9.38 -11.55 -0.03
N TYR A 127 8.96 -12.13 1.09
CA TYR A 127 9.86 -12.85 1.99
C TYR A 127 10.57 -14.03 1.30
N ARG A 128 9.84 -14.80 0.48
CA ARG A 128 10.41 -15.96 -0.24
C ARG A 128 11.34 -15.57 -1.37
N GLN A 129 11.01 -14.50 -2.10
CA GLN A 129 11.74 -14.09 -3.30
C GLN A 129 12.85 -13.08 -3.00
N MET A 130 12.68 -12.26 -1.97
CA MET A 130 13.59 -11.19 -1.58
C MET A 130 13.73 -11.15 -0.05
N PRO A 131 14.29 -12.20 0.56
CA PRO A 131 14.39 -12.33 2.03
C PRO A 131 15.19 -11.18 2.67
N GLU A 132 16.11 -10.60 1.92
CA GLU A 132 16.92 -9.45 2.36
C GLU A 132 16.10 -8.14 2.43
N ALA A 133 15.00 -8.05 1.70
CA ALA A 133 14.15 -6.87 1.68
C ALA A 133 13.01 -6.94 2.70
N TYR A 134 12.65 -8.15 3.12
CA TYR A 134 11.46 -8.36 3.93
C TYR A 134 11.75 -8.98 5.29
N ASN A 135 10.92 -8.63 6.24
CA ASN A 135 10.86 -9.19 7.60
C ASN A 135 12.18 -9.10 8.40
N GLN A 136 13.09 -8.26 7.94
CA GLN A 136 14.33 -8.01 8.66
C GLN A 136 14.28 -6.73 9.48
N GLY A 137 13.07 -6.13 9.57
CA GLY A 137 12.86 -4.92 10.33
C GLY A 137 13.99 -3.92 10.11
N ALA A 138 14.32 -3.67 8.82
CA ALA A 138 15.43 -2.81 8.48
C ALA A 138 15.23 -1.42 9.08
N GLY A 139 16.16 -1.01 9.90
CA GLY A 139 16.18 0.29 10.55
C GLY A 139 17.53 0.94 10.39
N LEU A 140 17.58 2.24 10.61
CA LEU A 140 18.82 3.00 10.72
C LEU A 140 18.99 3.44 12.17
N MET A 141 19.95 2.85 12.86
CA MET A 141 20.25 3.23 14.25
C MET A 141 21.32 4.33 14.25
N PRO A 142 20.97 5.54 14.75
CA PRO A 142 21.92 6.63 14.80
C PRO A 142 22.87 6.50 16.01
N THR A 143 24.14 6.76 15.78
CA THR A 143 25.13 6.99 16.84
C THR A 143 25.74 8.37 16.62
N VAL A 144 25.78 9.19 17.67
CA VAL A 144 26.39 10.54 17.59
C VAL A 144 27.80 10.48 18.16
N VAL A 145 28.77 10.94 17.38
CA VAL A 145 30.18 10.97 17.81
C VAL A 145 30.80 12.35 17.63
N GLY A 146 31.79 12.64 18.47
CA GLY A 146 32.59 13.89 18.41
C GLY A 146 33.85 13.75 17.57
N VAL A 147 34.24 12.51 17.23
CA VAL A 147 35.41 12.20 16.43
C VAL A 147 35.03 11.10 15.44
N MET A 148 35.42 11.24 14.19
CA MET A 148 35.17 10.25 13.15
C MET A 148 35.96 8.97 13.44
N PRO A 149 35.30 7.79 13.55
CA PRO A 149 36.00 6.53 13.76
C PRO A 149 36.87 6.13 12.57
N GLY A 150 37.88 5.31 12.83
CA GLY A 150 38.77 4.82 11.78
C GLY A 150 38.11 3.87 10.80
N ASP A 151 37.18 3.05 11.29
CA ASP A 151 36.36 2.18 10.47
C ASP A 151 34.91 2.68 10.44
N VAL A 152 34.45 3.01 9.24
CA VAL A 152 33.09 3.47 8.96
C VAL A 152 32.32 2.51 8.05
N SER A 153 32.88 1.35 7.73
CA SER A 153 32.33 0.40 6.74
C SER A 153 30.95 -0.14 7.10
N LYS A 154 30.64 -0.22 8.39
CA LYS A 154 29.33 -0.70 8.88
C LYS A 154 28.21 0.34 8.80
N TYR A 155 28.53 1.61 8.55
CA TYR A 155 27.53 2.68 8.52
C TYR A 155 27.03 2.89 7.10
N ALA A 156 25.73 2.79 6.94
CA ALA A 156 25.05 3.01 5.66
C ALA A 156 25.03 4.50 5.26
N VAL A 157 24.97 5.38 6.29
CA VAL A 157 24.94 6.83 6.09
C VAL A 157 25.77 7.51 7.18
N VAL A 158 26.55 8.50 6.79
CA VAL A 158 27.32 9.37 7.67
C VAL A 158 27.00 10.83 7.40
N VAL A 159 26.50 11.55 8.41
CA VAL A 159 26.12 12.95 8.31
C VAL A 159 27.01 13.78 9.24
N SER A 160 27.54 14.89 8.76
CA SER A 160 28.23 15.90 9.57
C SER A 160 27.30 17.05 9.90
N GLU A 161 27.40 17.58 11.12
CA GLU A 161 26.73 18.82 11.52
C GLU A 161 27.75 19.92 11.77
N LYS A 162 27.51 21.07 11.17
CA LYS A 162 28.30 22.30 11.41
C LYS A 162 27.39 23.51 11.39
N GLY A 163 27.31 24.20 12.54
CA GLY A 163 26.46 25.38 12.67
C GLY A 163 24.98 25.13 12.38
N GLY A 164 24.45 23.97 12.79
CA GLY A 164 23.08 23.55 12.54
C GLY A 164 22.82 23.01 11.14
N LYS A 165 23.79 23.08 10.22
CA LYS A 165 23.66 22.54 8.87
C LYS A 165 24.09 21.07 8.85
N LEU A 166 23.22 20.18 8.38
CA LEU A 166 23.50 18.78 8.14
C LEU A 166 24.02 18.57 6.72
N THR A 167 25.05 17.75 6.56
CA THR A 167 25.67 17.44 5.27
C THR A 167 25.97 15.94 5.22
N ASP A 168 25.51 15.27 4.19
CA ASP A 168 25.90 13.89 3.90
C ASP A 168 27.38 13.83 3.51
N VAL A 169 28.15 13.07 4.26
CA VAL A 169 29.58 12.88 4.04
C VAL A 169 29.94 11.38 3.88
N THR A 170 28.96 10.52 3.65
CA THR A 170 29.14 9.06 3.58
C THR A 170 30.27 8.67 2.66
N ALA A 171 30.30 9.16 1.44
CA ALA A 171 31.34 8.85 0.45
C ALA A 171 32.75 9.37 0.86
N LYS A 172 32.81 10.38 1.73
CA LYS A 172 34.05 11.00 2.20
C LYS A 172 34.50 10.45 3.56
N ALA A 173 33.60 9.82 4.31
CA ALA A 173 33.83 9.38 5.68
C ALA A 173 35.09 8.51 5.84
N PRO A 174 35.42 7.56 4.93
CA PRO A 174 36.65 6.77 5.06
C PRO A 174 37.95 7.61 5.09
N LYS A 175 37.92 8.80 4.52
CA LYS A 175 39.08 9.75 4.48
C LYS A 175 39.04 10.73 5.64
N MET A 176 38.06 10.62 6.54
CA MET A 176 37.86 11.58 7.64
C MET A 176 38.22 10.99 9.02
N LYS A 177 38.99 9.89 9.05
CA LYS A 177 39.47 9.28 10.30
C LYS A 177 40.04 10.36 11.23
N ASP A 178 39.73 10.25 12.51
CA ASP A 178 40.15 11.10 13.62
C ASP A 178 39.76 12.59 13.47
N LYS A 179 38.94 12.93 12.46
CA LYS A 179 38.44 14.29 12.29
C LYS A 179 37.47 14.64 13.42
N LYS A 180 37.76 15.76 14.10
CA LYS A 180 36.88 16.31 15.15
C LYS A 180 35.66 17.00 14.51
N GLY A 181 34.50 16.83 15.10
CA GLY A 181 33.25 17.43 14.67
C GLY A 181 32.07 16.69 15.27
N LYS A 182 30.86 17.11 14.92
CA LYS A 182 29.67 16.37 15.29
C LYS A 182 29.19 15.57 14.11
N PHE A 183 29.15 14.25 14.26
CA PHE A 183 28.77 13.32 13.22
C PHE A 183 27.66 12.42 13.71
N TYR A 184 26.73 12.10 12.83
CA TYR A 184 25.69 11.11 13.00
C TYR A 184 26.02 9.92 12.10
N LEU A 185 26.23 8.77 12.70
CA LEU A 185 26.59 7.55 12.01
C LEU A 185 25.37 6.64 12.05
N TYR A 186 24.84 6.27 10.90
CA TYR A 186 23.64 5.43 10.81
C TYR A 186 24.02 4.03 10.41
N GLU A 187 23.92 3.11 11.34
CA GLU A 187 24.10 1.68 11.08
C GLU A 187 22.78 1.07 10.62
N LYS A 188 22.84 0.28 9.55
CA LYS A 188 21.69 -0.50 9.10
C LYS A 188 21.53 -1.70 10.03
N THR A 189 20.43 -1.74 10.72
CA THR A 189 20.12 -2.82 11.66
C THR A 189 18.98 -3.67 11.15
N TYR A 190 18.95 -4.91 11.56
CA TYR A 190 17.90 -5.86 11.25
C TYR A 190 17.42 -6.49 12.55
N TYR A 191 16.12 -6.48 12.77
CA TYR A 191 15.51 -7.21 13.87
C TYR A 191 14.48 -8.18 13.29
N LYS A 192 14.41 -9.34 13.88
CA LYS A 192 13.42 -10.34 13.47
C LYS A 192 12.03 -9.80 13.84
N VAL A 193 11.21 -9.58 12.83
CA VAL A 193 9.78 -9.38 13.04
C VAL A 193 9.18 -10.77 13.22
N SER A 194 8.42 -10.97 14.28
CA SER A 194 7.73 -12.24 14.49
C SER A 194 6.84 -12.53 13.31
N PRO A 195 6.94 -13.70 12.66
CA PRO A 195 5.90 -14.08 11.72
C PRO A 195 4.59 -14.22 12.50
N TRP A 196 3.54 -13.71 11.92
CA TRP A 196 2.16 -13.79 12.46
C TRP A 196 1.70 -15.23 12.56
#